data_da2577993d5e8164dfb6b00e967b4f2a
#
_entry.id   da2577993d5e8164dfb6b00e967b4f2a
#
_cell.length_a   1.000
_cell.length_b   1.000
_cell.length_c   1.000
_cell.angle_alpha   90.00
_cell.angle_beta   90.00
_cell.angle_gamma   90.00
#
_symmetry.space_group_name_H-M   'P 1'
#
loop_
_entity.id
_entity.type
_entity.pdbx_description
1 polymer ?
#
loop_
_entity_poly.entity_id
_entity_poly.type
_entity_poly.pdbx_seq_one_letter_code
_entity_poly.pdbx_strand_id
1 'polypeptide(L)'
;MNNRKTILCLFLLFLLSLGSLSVNAQTVSKVFKEQTLKTVLKEIESQTGLSIIYQKDEINENKKVNATFENTPVVEALSSILDKSLEVNLKNKMIVISLKKQMPGDDKTKVRSINGKILDENGEPVIGA
;
A
#
# COMPACT_ATOMS: atom_id res chain seq x y z
N MET A 1 -5.51 58.93 7.18
CA MET A 1 -5.00 57.53 7.15
C MET A 1 -6.12 56.59 7.40
N ASN A 2 -6.49 55.77 6.38
CA ASN A 2 -7.64 54.88 6.46
C ASN A 2 -7.25 53.56 7.18
N ASN A 3 -7.44 53.49 8.47
CA ASN A 3 -7.23 52.28 9.26
C ASN A 3 -8.04 51.06 8.71
N ARG A 4 -9.11 51.32 8.00
CA ARG A 4 -9.93 50.28 7.34
C ARG A 4 -9.17 49.54 6.25
N LYS A 5 -8.36 50.24 5.44
CA LYS A 5 -7.53 49.61 4.38
C LYS A 5 -6.38 48.82 4.98
N THR A 6 -5.79 49.27 6.05
CA THR A 6 -4.71 48.59 6.75
C THR A 6 -5.22 47.32 7.45
N ILE A 7 -6.38 47.40 8.08
CA ILE A 7 -7.04 46.23 8.70
C ILE A 7 -7.46 45.22 7.63
N LEU A 8 -7.97 45.63 6.48
CA LEU A 8 -8.35 44.76 5.38
C LEU A 8 -7.11 44.06 4.79
N CYS A 9 -5.99 44.76 4.61
CA CYS A 9 -4.73 44.15 4.16
C CYS A 9 -4.18 43.16 5.16
N LEU A 10 -4.22 43.43 6.46
CA LEU A 10 -3.82 42.51 7.52
C LEU A 10 -4.71 41.27 7.56
N PHE A 11 -6.00 41.43 7.38
CA PHE A 11 -6.97 40.34 7.33
C PHE A 11 -6.76 39.46 6.07
N LEU A 12 -6.45 40.11 4.93
CA LEU A 12 -6.13 39.38 3.69
C LEU A 12 -4.80 38.61 3.81
N LEU A 13 -3.78 39.17 4.46
CA LEU A 13 -2.53 38.48 4.74
C LEU A 13 -2.73 37.32 5.71
N PHE A 14 -3.61 37.46 6.68
CA PHE A 14 -3.95 36.39 7.63
C PHE A 14 -4.71 35.24 6.96
N LEU A 15 -5.59 35.54 6.00
CA LEU A 15 -6.28 34.52 5.21
C LEU A 15 -5.32 33.73 4.28
N LEU A 16 -4.25 34.36 3.77
CA LEU A 16 -3.26 33.65 2.95
C LEU A 16 -2.36 32.71 3.78
N SER A 17 -2.28 32.90 5.10
CA SER A 17 -1.48 32.02 5.96
C SER A 17 -2.19 30.71 6.37
N LEU A 18 -3.49 30.59 6.14
CA LEU A 18 -4.26 29.39 6.45
C LEU A 18 -4.22 28.31 5.34
N GLY A 19 -3.42 28.53 4.29
CA GLY A 19 -3.39 27.67 3.09
C GLY A 19 -2.44 26.49 3.12
N SER A 20 -1.84 26.15 4.27
CA SER A 20 -0.97 24.96 4.35
C SER A 20 -1.59 23.89 5.23
N LEU A 21 -2.74 23.37 4.83
CA LEU A 21 -3.09 22.00 5.17
C LEU A 21 -2.08 21.12 4.42
N SER A 22 -0.90 20.96 5.01
CA SER A 22 0.00 19.89 4.63
C SER A 22 -0.74 18.59 4.88
N VAL A 23 -1.43 18.10 3.87
CA VAL A 23 -1.69 16.68 3.78
C VAL A 23 -0.30 16.07 3.82
N ASN A 24 0.08 15.53 4.97
CA ASN A 24 1.30 14.74 5.11
C ASN A 24 1.10 13.47 4.27
N ALA A 25 1.13 13.63 2.96
CA ALA A 25 1.41 12.57 2.04
C ALA A 25 2.85 12.18 2.36
N GLN A 26 3.04 11.07 3.08
CA GLN A 26 4.36 10.56 3.38
C GLN A 26 5.02 10.21 2.05
N THR A 27 6.02 11.00 1.70
CA THR A 27 6.72 10.92 0.43
C THR A 27 8.13 10.39 0.64
N VAL A 28 8.64 9.74 -0.38
CA VAL A 28 10.00 9.20 -0.44
C VAL A 28 10.80 10.02 -1.46
N SER A 29 12.00 10.43 -1.07
CA SER A 29 12.94 11.10 -1.96
C SER A 29 14.30 10.46 -1.80
N LYS A 30 14.64 9.52 -2.69
CA LYS A 30 15.93 8.82 -2.69
C LYS A 30 16.20 8.09 -3.99
N VAL A 31 17.48 7.96 -4.33
CA VAL A 31 17.98 7.13 -5.42
C VAL A 31 18.47 5.81 -4.83
N PHE A 32 17.91 4.70 -5.29
CA PHE A 32 18.34 3.36 -4.97
C PHE A 32 19.02 2.74 -6.18
N LYS A 33 20.25 2.26 -6.00
CA LYS A 33 21.03 1.59 -7.03
C LYS A 33 21.53 0.24 -6.51
N GLU A 34 21.15 -0.84 -7.17
CA GLU A 34 21.56 -2.21 -6.85
C GLU A 34 21.35 -2.61 -5.39
N GLN A 35 20.40 -1.98 -4.71
CA GLN A 35 20.08 -2.30 -3.32
C GLN A 35 19.07 -3.45 -3.23
N THR A 36 19.17 -4.24 -2.17
CA THR A 36 18.18 -5.30 -1.94
C THR A 36 16.84 -4.69 -1.53
N LEU A 37 15.74 -5.32 -1.92
CA LEU A 37 14.38 -4.87 -1.56
C LEU A 37 14.25 -4.69 -0.05
N LYS A 38 14.82 -5.61 0.75
CA LYS A 38 14.87 -5.49 2.21
C LYS A 38 15.49 -4.17 2.68
N THR A 39 16.62 -3.77 2.10
CA THR A 39 17.29 -2.50 2.45
C THR A 39 16.44 -1.31 2.04
N VAL A 40 15.82 -1.36 0.86
CA VAL A 40 14.93 -0.32 0.36
C VAL A 40 13.72 -0.13 1.27
N LEU A 41 13.08 -1.22 1.70
CA LEU A 41 11.94 -1.17 2.62
C LEU A 41 12.32 -0.53 3.96
N LYS A 42 13.45 -0.93 4.55
CA LYS A 42 13.95 -0.32 5.80
C LYS A 42 14.24 1.17 5.67
N GLU A 43 14.79 1.58 4.55
CA GLU A 43 15.08 2.98 4.28
C GLU A 43 13.80 3.80 4.15
N ILE A 44 12.79 3.27 3.47
CA ILE A 44 11.47 3.90 3.35
C ILE A 44 10.80 4.01 4.74
N GLU A 45 10.88 2.98 5.58
CA GLU A 45 10.40 3.04 6.97
C GLU A 45 11.07 4.17 7.75
N SER A 46 12.40 4.29 7.61
CA SER A 46 13.18 5.33 8.29
C SER A 46 12.80 6.74 7.87
N GLN A 47 12.58 6.96 6.56
CA GLN A 47 12.23 8.28 6.03
C GLN A 47 10.79 8.70 6.35
N THR A 48 9.87 7.75 6.33
CA THR A 48 8.44 8.02 6.47
C THR A 48 7.91 7.86 7.89
N GLY A 49 8.64 7.15 8.74
CA GLY A 49 8.18 6.77 10.08
C GLY A 49 7.02 5.77 10.07
N LEU A 50 6.78 5.12 8.91
CA LEU A 50 5.78 4.08 8.76
C LEU A 50 6.39 2.71 9.03
N SER A 51 5.62 1.79 9.60
CA SER A 51 6.00 0.38 9.70
C SER A 51 5.51 -0.38 8.47
N ILE A 52 6.38 -1.15 7.83
CA ILE A 52 6.03 -1.97 6.67
C ILE A 52 5.93 -3.43 7.11
N ILE A 53 4.75 -4.02 6.94
CA ILE A 53 4.43 -5.40 7.31
C ILE A 53 4.21 -6.21 6.03
N TYR A 54 4.91 -7.33 5.92
CA TYR A 54 4.79 -8.26 4.80
C TYR A 54 5.12 -9.69 5.23
N GLN A 55 4.68 -10.67 4.47
CA GLN A 55 5.08 -12.06 4.64
C GLN A 55 6.32 -12.34 3.79
N LYS A 56 7.32 -12.96 4.40
CA LYS A 56 8.60 -13.26 3.71
C LYS A 56 8.46 -14.17 2.51
N ASP A 57 7.46 -15.04 2.55
CA ASP A 57 7.18 -16.00 1.47
C ASP A 57 6.55 -15.32 0.25
N GLU A 58 5.98 -14.14 0.42
CA GLU A 58 5.32 -13.38 -0.64
C GLU A 58 6.26 -12.39 -1.34
N ILE A 59 7.39 -12.06 -0.71
CA ILE A 59 8.33 -11.04 -1.19
C ILE A 59 9.74 -11.59 -1.28
N ASN A 60 10.37 -11.41 -2.43
CA ASN A 60 11.80 -11.69 -2.57
C ASN A 60 12.65 -10.54 -1.98
N GLU A 61 13.01 -10.66 -0.71
CA GLU A 61 13.82 -9.66 0.00
C GLU A 61 15.17 -9.36 -0.67
N ASN A 62 15.73 -10.33 -1.38
CA ASN A 62 17.05 -10.22 -2.03
C ASN A 62 16.98 -9.62 -3.44
N LYS A 63 15.78 -9.36 -3.96
CA LYS A 63 15.58 -8.72 -5.26
C LYS A 63 16.31 -7.38 -5.31
N LYS A 64 17.12 -7.18 -6.34
CA LYS A 64 17.80 -5.90 -6.56
C LYS A 64 16.83 -4.85 -7.09
N VAL A 65 16.87 -3.68 -6.51
CA VAL A 65 16.03 -2.56 -6.85
C VAL A 65 16.88 -1.41 -7.37
N ASN A 66 16.48 -0.89 -8.52
CA ASN A 66 17.01 0.33 -9.12
C ASN A 66 15.83 1.27 -9.31
N ALA A 67 15.73 2.30 -8.50
CA ALA A 67 14.64 3.27 -8.55
C ALA A 67 15.08 4.64 -8.07
N THR A 68 14.51 5.68 -8.65
CA THR A 68 14.68 7.07 -8.22
C THR A 68 13.33 7.62 -7.83
N PHE A 69 13.23 8.11 -6.61
CA PHE A 69 12.02 8.73 -6.10
C PHE A 69 12.33 10.19 -5.76
N GLU A 70 11.45 11.08 -6.20
CA GLU A 70 11.49 12.51 -5.90
C GLU A 70 10.11 12.92 -5.40
N ASN A 71 10.00 13.16 -4.10
CA ASN A 71 8.73 13.54 -3.46
C ASN A 71 7.55 12.62 -3.85
N THR A 72 7.84 11.34 -4.02
CA THR A 72 6.88 10.32 -4.48
C THR A 72 6.08 9.78 -3.30
N PRO A 73 4.75 9.70 -3.38
CA PRO A 73 3.93 9.08 -2.33
C PRO A 73 4.41 7.65 -2.04
N VAL A 74 4.51 7.30 -0.75
CA VAL A 74 5.09 6.02 -0.33
C VAL A 74 4.38 4.81 -0.92
N VAL A 75 3.05 4.85 -1.05
CA VAL A 75 2.26 3.76 -1.65
C VAL A 75 2.61 3.57 -3.12
N GLU A 76 2.76 4.67 -3.85
CA GLU A 76 3.15 4.65 -5.26
C GLU A 76 4.60 4.18 -5.44
N ALA A 77 5.52 4.67 -4.61
CA ALA A 77 6.92 4.25 -4.60
C ALA A 77 7.04 2.73 -4.39
N LEU A 78 6.36 2.19 -3.38
CA LEU A 78 6.34 0.75 -3.10
C LEU A 78 5.71 -0.06 -4.23
N SER A 79 4.57 0.40 -4.76
CA SER A 79 3.89 -0.28 -5.87
C SER A 79 4.74 -0.37 -7.14
N SER A 80 5.65 0.59 -7.36
CA SER A 80 6.54 0.60 -8.53
C SER A 80 7.69 -0.41 -8.45
N ILE A 81 8.16 -0.74 -7.25
CA ILE A 81 9.28 -1.66 -7.01
C ILE A 81 8.85 -3.09 -6.68
N LEU A 82 7.62 -3.27 -6.23
CA LEU A 82 7.03 -4.56 -5.90
C LEU A 82 6.46 -5.25 -7.16
N ASP A 83 6.25 -6.54 -7.04
CA ASP A 83 5.64 -7.31 -8.12
C ASP A 83 4.14 -6.96 -8.27
N LYS A 84 3.65 -7.01 -9.49
CA LYS A 84 2.25 -6.64 -9.82
C LYS A 84 1.19 -7.50 -9.12
N SER A 85 1.59 -8.67 -8.63
CA SER A 85 0.74 -9.56 -7.83
C SER A 85 0.51 -9.07 -6.40
N LEU A 86 1.28 -8.09 -5.96
CA LEU A 86 1.20 -7.54 -4.62
C LEU A 86 0.37 -6.25 -4.61
N GLU A 87 -0.30 -6.02 -3.51
CA GLU A 87 -0.99 -4.77 -3.20
C GLU A 87 -0.40 -4.11 -1.96
N VAL A 88 -0.43 -2.80 -1.94
CA VAL A 88 0.09 -1.97 -0.86
C VAL A 88 -1.07 -1.22 -0.22
N ASN A 89 -1.34 -1.51 1.03
CA ASN A 89 -2.42 -0.89 1.81
C ASN A 89 -1.85 -0.09 2.97
N LEU A 90 -2.15 1.21 3.02
CA LEU A 90 -1.76 2.07 4.13
C LEU A 90 -2.92 2.18 5.13
N LYS A 91 -2.69 1.78 6.37
CA LYS A 91 -3.64 1.92 7.49
C LYS A 91 -2.90 2.38 8.76
N ASN A 92 -3.38 3.43 9.38
CA ASN A 92 -2.92 3.87 10.71
C ASN A 92 -1.39 3.88 10.91
N LYS A 93 -0.63 4.50 10.01
CA LYS A 93 0.84 4.52 10.01
C LYS A 93 1.50 3.15 9.80
N MET A 94 0.77 2.18 9.31
CA MET A 94 1.30 0.88 8.89
C MET A 94 1.00 0.65 7.42
N ILE A 95 1.99 0.14 6.70
CA ILE A 95 1.84 -0.33 5.33
C ILE A 95 1.79 -1.85 5.37
N VAL A 96 0.72 -2.42 4.85
CA VAL A 96 0.58 -3.87 4.70
C VAL A 96 0.74 -4.22 3.23
N ILE A 97 1.73 -5.05 2.94
CA ILE A 97 1.96 -5.61 1.61
C ILE A 97 1.43 -7.05 1.62
N SER A 98 0.53 -7.36 0.73
CA SER A 98 -0.09 -8.67 0.61
C SER A 98 -0.37 -9.04 -0.85
N LEU A 99 -0.57 -10.31 -1.13
CA LEU A 99 -1.01 -10.75 -2.45
C LEU A 99 -2.37 -10.13 -2.77
N LYS A 100 -2.52 -9.62 -3.97
CA LYS A 100 -3.81 -9.18 -4.49
C LYS A 100 -4.76 -10.38 -4.43
N LYS A 101 -5.84 -10.24 -3.67
CA LYS A 101 -6.96 -11.17 -3.79
C LYS A 101 -7.44 -11.08 -5.24
N GLN A 102 -7.21 -12.12 -6.00
CA GLN A 102 -7.91 -12.26 -7.27
C GLN A 102 -9.40 -12.23 -6.93
N MET A 103 -10.04 -11.09 -7.16
CA MET A 103 -11.48 -11.12 -7.35
C MET A 103 -11.70 -12.10 -8.49
N PRO A 104 -12.59 -13.08 -8.36
CA PRO A 104 -12.99 -13.86 -9.50
C PRO A 104 -13.65 -12.91 -10.50
N GLY A 105 -12.80 -12.32 -11.33
CA GLY A 105 -13.22 -11.66 -12.55
C GLY A 105 -13.64 -12.77 -13.49
N ASP A 106 -14.82 -12.65 -14.05
CA ASP A 106 -15.44 -13.45 -15.09
C ASP A 106 -14.45 -14.22 -16.00
N ASP A 107 -13.81 -15.23 -15.47
CA ASP A 107 -13.22 -16.27 -16.28
C ASP A 107 -13.99 -17.55 -16.01
N LYS A 108 -14.88 -17.86 -16.95
CA LYS A 108 -15.59 -19.12 -17.06
C LYS A 108 -14.58 -20.25 -17.22
N THR A 109 -13.86 -20.59 -16.16
CA THR A 109 -13.00 -21.76 -16.21
C THR A 109 -13.01 -22.50 -14.86
N LYS A 110 -13.84 -23.52 -14.85
CA LYS A 110 -13.78 -24.68 -13.96
C LYS A 110 -13.80 -24.39 -12.47
N VAL A 111 -15.00 -24.18 -11.97
CA VAL A 111 -15.35 -24.63 -10.63
C VAL A 111 -14.93 -26.11 -10.54
N ARG A 112 -13.81 -26.40 -9.91
CA ARG A 112 -13.56 -27.74 -9.39
C ARG A 112 -14.52 -27.91 -8.22
N SER A 113 -15.71 -28.37 -8.53
CA SER A 113 -16.63 -28.92 -7.56
C SER A 113 -15.88 -30.06 -6.87
N ILE A 114 -15.46 -29.85 -5.65
CA ILE A 114 -15.00 -30.94 -4.78
C ILE A 114 -16.26 -31.64 -4.32
N ASN A 115 -16.73 -32.62 -5.09
CA ASN A 115 -17.74 -33.56 -4.65
C ASN A 115 -17.05 -34.54 -3.71
N GLY A 116 -16.99 -34.19 -2.44
CA GLY A 116 -16.70 -35.16 -1.38
C GLY A 116 -17.97 -36.00 -1.12
N LYS A 117 -17.99 -37.23 -1.52
CA LYS A 117 -18.98 -38.21 -1.02
C LYS A 117 -18.57 -38.56 0.41
N ILE A 118 -19.39 -38.17 1.37
CA ILE A 118 -19.32 -38.73 2.72
C ILE A 118 -20.08 -40.06 2.69
N LEU A 119 -19.32 -41.13 2.81
CA LEU A 119 -19.89 -42.49 2.97
C LEU A 119 -19.84 -42.83 4.46
N ASP A 120 -20.86 -43.52 4.95
CA ASP A 120 -20.84 -44.12 6.27
C ASP A 120 -19.98 -45.38 6.30
N GLU A 121 -19.83 -46.00 7.47
CA GLU A 121 -19.00 -47.19 7.67
C GLU A 121 -19.47 -48.40 6.84
N ASN A 122 -20.65 -48.36 6.23
CA ASN A 122 -21.23 -49.41 5.40
C ASN A 122 -21.17 -49.10 3.90
N GLY A 123 -20.58 -47.95 3.51
CA GLY A 123 -20.43 -47.57 2.12
C GLY A 123 -21.68 -46.97 1.48
N GLU A 124 -22.69 -46.61 2.27
CA GLU A 124 -23.89 -45.97 1.77
C GLU A 124 -23.79 -44.41 1.84
N PRO A 125 -24.31 -43.68 0.85
CA PRO A 125 -24.29 -42.22 0.87
C PRO A 125 -25.24 -41.71 1.96
N VAL A 126 -24.72 -40.94 2.90
CA VAL A 126 -25.52 -40.26 3.91
C VAL A 126 -26.37 -39.20 3.23
N ILE A 127 -27.65 -39.43 3.11
CA ILE A 127 -28.63 -38.48 2.60
C ILE A 127 -29.14 -37.66 3.77
N GLY A 128 -28.83 -36.36 3.75
CA GLY A 128 -29.59 -35.37 4.45
C GLY A 128 -28.94 -34.77 5.69
N ALA A 129 -28.78 -33.56 5.57
CA ALA A 129 -29.33 -32.61 6.53
C ALA A 129 -29.54 -31.31 5.79
#